data_98a313fb1a7a0a9dde39969aaf2e1f13
#
_entry.id   98a313fb1a7a0a9dde39969aaf2e1f13
#
_cell.length_a   1.000
_cell.length_b   1.000
_cell.length_c   1.000
_cell.angle_alpha   90.00
_cell.angle_beta   90.00
_cell.angle_gamma   90.00
#
_symmetry.space_group_name_H-M   'P 1'
#
loop_
_entity.id
_entity.type
_entity.pdbx_description
1 polymer ?
#
loop_
_entity_poly.entity_id
_entity_poly.type
_entity_poly.pdbx_seq_one_letter_code
_entity_poly.pdbx_strand_id
1 'polypeptide(L)'
;MTVLHVSTSGSDEADGSAEAPFRTINRAARAAGPGDTVLVRAGVYREWVNPPRGGTAEAPITFQAAVGPDGSFEPVTITGAEVVTDWQPHPGSEGRVWVTRVPNTLFGEHNPFTERIGGDWFFDQENTWHTGEVYLDGRSMYESQTLAGVERPEVTPDSFDPEGSLLTWYCEVDDDVTTIWANFGGADPAEHEIEINVRKHVFWPEATGINFITVRGFTLTKAATQWAPPTALQEGLIGPHWSKGWVIEDNTITDSKNVGISLGKEARTGQNEWTHGAKGAKG
;
A
#
# COMPACT_ATOMS: atom_id res chain seq x y z
N MET A 1 1.16 -30.39 0.49
CA MET A 1 1.24 -29.32 -0.52
C MET A 1 -0.17 -29.14 -1.06
N THR A 2 -0.81 -28.06 -0.69
CA THR A 2 -2.19 -27.71 -1.06
C THR A 2 -2.16 -26.46 -1.90
N VAL A 3 -3.10 -26.32 -2.85
CA VAL A 3 -3.35 -25.06 -3.56
C VAL A 3 -4.60 -24.45 -2.98
N LEU A 4 -4.46 -23.25 -2.42
CA LEU A 4 -5.56 -22.46 -1.90
C LEU A 4 -5.91 -21.37 -2.92
N HIS A 5 -7.11 -21.37 -3.40
CA HIS A 5 -7.58 -20.45 -4.45
C HIS A 5 -8.21 -19.20 -3.84
N VAL A 6 -7.89 -18.05 -4.44
CA VAL A 6 -8.44 -16.74 -4.06
C VAL A 6 -9.04 -16.08 -5.30
N SER A 7 -10.24 -15.51 -5.15
CA SER A 7 -10.93 -14.77 -6.19
C SER A 7 -11.78 -13.67 -5.56
N THR A 8 -11.87 -12.51 -6.20
CA THR A 8 -12.74 -11.39 -5.75
C THR A 8 -14.23 -11.80 -5.68
N SER A 9 -14.63 -12.82 -6.43
CA SER A 9 -15.98 -13.41 -6.38
C SER A 9 -16.13 -14.53 -5.34
N GLY A 10 -15.07 -14.88 -4.59
CA GLY A 10 -15.08 -15.92 -3.58
C GLY A 10 -15.73 -15.51 -2.26
N SER A 11 -15.58 -16.36 -1.25
CA SER A 11 -16.08 -16.13 0.10
C SER A 11 -15.05 -16.58 1.14
N ASP A 12 -14.83 -15.77 2.18
CA ASP A 12 -13.92 -16.13 3.27
C ASP A 12 -14.48 -17.24 4.19
N GLU A 13 -15.76 -17.59 4.02
CA GLU A 13 -16.41 -18.75 4.63
C GLU A 13 -16.22 -20.06 3.82
N ALA A 14 -15.68 -19.95 2.59
CA ALA A 14 -15.38 -21.09 1.73
C ALA A 14 -14.17 -21.91 2.23
N ASP A 15 -13.87 -23.02 1.57
CA ASP A 15 -12.77 -23.93 1.92
C ASP A 15 -11.46 -23.64 1.18
N GLY A 16 -11.47 -22.72 0.21
CA GLY A 16 -10.29 -22.34 -0.58
C GLY A 16 -9.98 -23.31 -1.73
N SER A 17 -10.87 -24.21 -2.08
CA SER A 17 -10.77 -25.04 -3.29
C SER A 17 -10.97 -24.21 -4.56
N ALA A 18 -10.69 -24.79 -5.74
CA ALA A 18 -10.92 -24.11 -7.01
C ALA A 18 -12.40 -23.78 -7.26
N GLU A 19 -13.30 -24.62 -6.75
CA GLU A 19 -14.76 -24.50 -6.87
C GLU A 19 -15.35 -23.54 -5.82
N ALA A 20 -14.66 -23.39 -4.66
CA ALA A 20 -15.08 -22.56 -3.53
C ALA A 20 -13.90 -21.72 -3.01
N PRO A 21 -13.40 -20.73 -3.81
CA PRO A 21 -12.23 -19.95 -3.46
C PRO A 21 -12.50 -19.00 -2.29
N PHE A 22 -11.45 -18.64 -1.56
CA PHE A 22 -11.49 -17.53 -0.62
C PHE A 22 -11.69 -16.21 -1.35
N ARG A 23 -12.23 -15.22 -0.65
CA ARG A 23 -12.39 -13.87 -1.17
C ARG A 23 -11.14 -13.02 -0.99
N THR A 24 -10.45 -13.19 0.15
CA THR A 24 -9.28 -12.38 0.51
C THR A 24 -8.00 -13.20 0.53
N ILE A 25 -6.90 -12.56 0.17
CA ILE A 25 -5.55 -13.17 0.25
C ILE A 25 -5.20 -13.40 1.72
N ASN A 26 -5.60 -12.52 2.62
CA ASN A 26 -5.40 -12.68 4.07
C ASN A 26 -6.09 -13.93 4.62
N ARG A 27 -7.28 -14.26 4.15
CA ARG A 27 -7.95 -15.50 4.56
C ARG A 27 -7.16 -16.73 4.12
N ALA A 28 -6.66 -16.73 2.89
CA ALA A 28 -5.80 -17.79 2.39
C ALA A 28 -4.46 -17.85 3.16
N ALA A 29 -3.84 -16.70 3.46
CA ALA A 29 -2.61 -16.62 4.25
C ALA A 29 -2.76 -17.24 5.65
N ARG A 30 -3.92 -17.08 6.28
CA ARG A 30 -4.23 -17.72 7.57
C ARG A 30 -4.42 -19.23 7.45
N ALA A 31 -4.85 -19.75 6.31
CA ALA A 31 -5.04 -21.17 6.07
C ALA A 31 -3.74 -21.87 5.62
N ALA A 32 -2.88 -21.17 4.86
CA ALA A 32 -1.67 -21.73 4.28
C ALA A 32 -0.68 -22.22 5.33
N GLY A 33 -0.05 -23.35 5.05
CA GLY A 33 1.04 -23.95 5.80
C GLY A 33 2.29 -24.19 4.92
N PRO A 34 3.40 -24.67 5.49
CA PRO A 34 4.61 -24.96 4.74
C PRO A 34 4.38 -25.85 3.51
N GLY A 35 4.86 -25.37 2.36
CA GLY A 35 4.71 -26.03 1.06
C GLY A 35 3.41 -25.72 0.31
N ASP A 36 2.49 -24.94 0.89
CA ASP A 36 1.25 -24.59 0.22
C ASP A 36 1.44 -23.41 -0.75
N THR A 37 0.56 -23.35 -1.73
CA THR A 37 0.49 -22.27 -2.70
C THR A 37 -0.85 -21.54 -2.55
N VAL A 38 -0.81 -20.24 -2.36
CA VAL A 38 -1.95 -19.32 -2.47
C VAL A 38 -2.01 -18.81 -3.89
N LEU A 39 -2.98 -19.29 -4.67
CA LEU A 39 -3.16 -18.96 -6.08
C LEU A 39 -4.27 -17.92 -6.22
N VAL A 40 -3.89 -16.72 -6.66
CA VAL A 40 -4.76 -15.55 -6.69
C VAL A 40 -5.21 -15.28 -8.13
N ARG A 41 -6.52 -15.23 -8.37
CA ARG A 41 -7.12 -14.94 -9.66
C ARG A 41 -7.13 -13.43 -9.93
N ALA A 42 -7.25 -13.09 -11.23
CA ALA A 42 -7.34 -11.70 -11.68
C ALA A 42 -8.33 -10.86 -10.85
N GLY A 43 -7.92 -9.64 -10.52
CA GLY A 43 -8.75 -8.71 -9.76
C GLY A 43 -7.95 -7.71 -8.94
N VAL A 44 -8.68 -6.78 -8.31
CA VAL A 44 -8.11 -5.78 -7.40
C VAL A 44 -8.46 -6.18 -5.97
N TYR A 45 -7.43 -6.37 -5.16
CA TYR A 45 -7.52 -6.77 -3.76
C TYR A 45 -7.09 -5.59 -2.89
N ARG A 46 -8.05 -4.99 -2.17
CA ARG A 46 -7.83 -3.84 -1.30
C ARG A 46 -7.57 -4.32 0.12
N GLU A 47 -6.34 -4.77 0.36
CA GLU A 47 -5.98 -5.35 1.65
C GLU A 47 -4.48 -5.20 1.93
N TRP A 48 -4.13 -5.25 3.20
CA TRP A 48 -2.78 -5.50 3.66
C TRP A 48 -2.63 -7.00 3.92
N VAL A 49 -1.88 -7.69 3.08
CA VAL A 49 -1.57 -9.11 3.28
C VAL A 49 -0.55 -9.26 4.39
N ASN A 50 -0.98 -9.86 5.50
CA ASN A 50 -0.21 -10.08 6.73
C ASN A 50 -0.12 -11.58 7.02
N PRO A 51 0.88 -12.30 6.47
CA PRO A 51 1.03 -13.74 6.72
C PRO A 51 1.36 -14.02 8.18
N PRO A 52 0.57 -14.84 8.89
CA PRO A 52 0.83 -15.12 10.32
C PRO A 52 1.92 -16.18 10.53
N ARG A 53 2.34 -16.88 9.50
CA ARG A 53 3.38 -17.92 9.52
C ARG A 53 4.11 -18.02 8.19
N GLY A 54 5.32 -18.58 8.25
CA GLY A 54 6.14 -18.86 7.08
C GLY A 54 6.22 -20.36 6.77
N GLY A 55 6.99 -20.67 5.74
CA GLY A 55 7.37 -22.04 5.35
C GLY A 55 8.68 -22.50 5.97
N THR A 56 9.30 -23.49 5.30
CA THR A 56 10.67 -23.94 5.54
C THR A 56 11.49 -23.81 4.27
N ALA A 57 12.82 -24.01 4.35
CA ALA A 57 13.68 -23.94 3.17
C ALA A 57 13.28 -24.97 2.09
N GLU A 58 12.80 -26.14 2.50
CA GLU A 58 12.37 -27.24 1.62
C GLU A 58 10.90 -27.12 1.21
N ALA A 59 10.12 -26.32 1.93
CA ALA A 59 8.68 -26.17 1.76
C ALA A 59 8.24 -24.70 2.01
N PRO A 60 8.65 -23.74 1.17
CA PRO A 60 8.21 -22.34 1.28
C PRO A 60 6.70 -22.23 1.08
N ILE A 61 6.08 -21.17 1.64
CA ILE A 61 4.72 -20.79 1.27
C ILE A 61 4.81 -19.86 0.07
N THR A 62 4.08 -20.18 -1.01
CA THR A 62 4.08 -19.38 -2.22
C THR A 62 2.76 -18.62 -2.37
N PHE A 63 2.84 -17.31 -2.53
CA PHE A 63 1.74 -16.45 -2.96
C PHE A 63 2.00 -16.06 -4.41
N GLN A 64 1.10 -16.40 -5.30
CA GLN A 64 1.29 -16.08 -6.71
C GLN A 64 -0.01 -15.74 -7.43
N ALA A 65 0.08 -14.86 -8.44
CA ALA A 65 -0.98 -14.68 -9.39
C ALA A 65 -1.19 -15.96 -10.22
N ALA A 66 -2.41 -16.26 -10.56
CA ALA A 66 -2.70 -17.37 -11.46
C ALA A 66 -2.07 -17.14 -12.84
N VAL A 67 -1.78 -18.21 -13.55
CA VAL A 67 -1.20 -18.16 -14.88
C VAL A 67 -2.28 -18.45 -15.91
N GLY A 68 -2.41 -17.56 -16.89
CA GLY A 68 -3.33 -17.70 -17.99
C GLY A 68 -2.91 -18.76 -19.02
N PRO A 69 -3.77 -19.05 -20.00
CA PRO A 69 -3.48 -20.05 -21.04
C PRO A 69 -2.28 -19.72 -21.94
N ASP A 70 -1.88 -18.44 -22.00
CA ASP A 70 -0.73 -17.93 -22.74
C ASP A 70 0.60 -18.03 -21.96
N GLY A 71 0.54 -18.51 -20.72
CA GLY A 71 1.69 -18.62 -19.82
C GLY A 71 2.04 -17.33 -19.08
N SER A 72 1.29 -16.25 -19.25
CA SER A 72 1.47 -15.00 -18.49
C SER A 72 0.70 -15.05 -17.15
N PHE A 73 1.15 -14.25 -16.18
CA PHE A 73 0.38 -14.04 -14.96
C PHE A 73 -0.94 -13.31 -15.27
N GLU A 74 -2.01 -13.73 -14.62
CA GLU A 74 -3.25 -12.97 -14.62
C GLU A 74 -3.03 -11.60 -13.95
N PRO A 75 -3.75 -10.55 -14.38
CA PRO A 75 -3.61 -9.22 -13.79
C PRO A 75 -4.21 -9.19 -12.37
N VAL A 76 -3.35 -9.33 -11.38
CA VAL A 76 -3.70 -9.26 -9.95
C VAL A 76 -3.06 -8.03 -9.34
N THR A 77 -3.88 -7.11 -8.86
CA THR A 77 -3.42 -5.92 -8.13
C THR A 77 -3.76 -6.05 -6.66
N ILE A 78 -2.76 -5.88 -5.79
CA ILE A 78 -2.95 -5.72 -4.35
C ILE A 78 -2.64 -4.27 -4.01
N THR A 79 -3.60 -3.56 -3.43
CA THR A 79 -3.48 -2.11 -3.21
C THR A 79 -3.73 -1.70 -1.77
N GLY A 80 -2.96 -0.70 -1.33
CA GLY A 80 -3.16 -0.04 -0.04
C GLY A 80 -4.24 1.03 -0.05
N ALA A 81 -4.87 1.29 -1.20
CA ALA A 81 -5.85 2.35 -1.35
C ALA A 81 -7.31 1.84 -1.32
N GLU A 82 -8.23 2.75 -1.01
CA GLU A 82 -9.68 2.59 -1.14
C GLU A 82 -10.24 3.61 -2.10
N VAL A 83 -11.32 3.23 -2.80
CA VAL A 83 -12.08 4.15 -3.66
C VAL A 83 -12.96 5.04 -2.80
N VAL A 84 -12.93 6.34 -3.06
CA VAL A 84 -13.81 7.33 -2.43
C VAL A 84 -14.71 7.95 -3.48
N THR A 85 -16.01 7.79 -3.30
CA THR A 85 -17.03 8.24 -4.27
C THR A 85 -17.85 9.44 -3.81
N ASP A 86 -17.82 9.76 -2.51
CA ASP A 86 -18.62 10.87 -1.95
C ASP A 86 -17.83 12.18 -1.98
N TRP A 87 -17.67 12.72 -3.19
CA TRP A 87 -17.05 14.02 -3.41
C TRP A 87 -18.13 15.07 -3.67
N GLN A 88 -18.08 16.17 -2.94
CA GLN A 88 -19.02 17.29 -3.06
C GLN A 88 -18.28 18.54 -3.55
N PRO A 89 -18.89 19.39 -4.38
CA PRO A 89 -18.28 20.65 -4.77
C PRO A 89 -17.99 21.53 -3.53
N HIS A 90 -16.76 22.04 -3.42
CA HIS A 90 -16.41 22.97 -2.35
C HIS A 90 -17.05 24.35 -2.59
N PRO A 91 -17.79 24.91 -1.62
CA PRO A 91 -18.45 26.21 -1.79
C PRO A 91 -17.47 27.33 -2.14
N GLY A 92 -17.80 28.13 -3.14
CA GLY A 92 -16.98 29.26 -3.58
C GLY A 92 -15.82 28.93 -4.52
N SER A 93 -15.56 27.66 -4.82
CA SER A 93 -14.50 27.24 -5.74
C SER A 93 -14.89 27.23 -7.21
N GLU A 94 -16.13 27.61 -7.55
CA GLU A 94 -16.66 27.57 -8.94
C GLU A 94 -16.53 26.16 -9.59
N GLY A 95 -16.66 25.10 -8.79
CA GLY A 95 -16.57 23.71 -9.24
C GLY A 95 -15.16 23.19 -9.50
N ARG A 96 -14.12 23.94 -9.11
CA ARG A 96 -12.72 23.50 -9.29
C ARG A 96 -12.21 22.62 -8.17
N VAL A 97 -12.69 22.83 -6.94
CA VAL A 97 -12.29 22.09 -5.77
C VAL A 97 -13.45 21.24 -5.27
N TRP A 98 -13.15 20.02 -4.95
CA TRP A 98 -14.06 19.05 -4.39
C TRP A 98 -13.64 18.72 -2.97
N VAL A 99 -14.58 18.32 -2.13
CA VAL A 99 -14.34 17.94 -0.75
C VAL A 99 -15.02 16.61 -0.44
N THR A 100 -14.32 15.77 0.27
CA THR A 100 -14.87 14.53 0.87
C THR A 100 -14.59 14.48 2.36
N ARG A 101 -15.42 13.73 3.10
CA ARG A 101 -15.29 13.51 4.54
C ARG A 101 -15.29 12.02 4.81
N VAL A 102 -14.15 11.53 5.19
CA VAL A 102 -13.92 10.10 5.42
C VAL A 102 -13.89 9.84 6.93
N PRO A 103 -14.70 8.91 7.46
CA PRO A 103 -14.62 8.56 8.88
C PRO A 103 -13.26 7.94 9.21
N ASN A 104 -12.63 8.37 10.32
CA ASN A 104 -11.31 7.89 10.73
C ASN A 104 -11.27 6.38 11.00
N THR A 105 -12.42 5.76 11.22
CA THR A 105 -12.55 4.30 11.35
C THR A 105 -12.14 3.54 10.09
N LEU A 106 -12.12 4.18 8.91
CA LEU A 106 -11.61 3.58 7.68
C LEU A 106 -10.12 3.22 7.79
N PHE A 107 -9.36 4.03 8.52
CA PHE A 107 -7.91 3.88 8.63
C PHE A 107 -7.48 2.91 9.75
N GLY A 108 -8.39 2.53 10.64
CA GLY A 108 -8.06 1.74 11.83
C GLY A 108 -7.13 2.48 12.78
N GLU A 109 -6.02 1.85 13.14
CA GLU A 109 -5.03 2.46 14.06
C GLU A 109 -4.03 3.40 13.37
N HIS A 110 -4.00 3.39 12.03
CA HIS A 110 -3.02 4.14 11.24
C HIS A 110 -3.72 5.05 10.23
N ASN A 111 -3.83 6.34 10.54
CA ASN A 111 -4.35 7.33 9.60
C ASN A 111 -3.20 8.01 8.85
N PRO A 112 -3.00 7.72 7.55
CA PRO A 112 -1.92 8.30 6.74
C PRO A 112 -1.99 9.84 6.65
N PHE A 113 -3.17 10.43 6.80
CA PHE A 113 -3.39 11.88 6.71
C PHE A 113 -3.04 12.63 8.00
N THR A 114 -2.70 11.91 9.08
CA THR A 114 -2.10 12.47 10.30
C THR A 114 -0.64 12.14 10.45
N GLU A 115 -0.16 11.08 9.78
CA GLU A 115 1.22 10.66 9.88
C GLU A 115 2.12 11.55 9.03
N ARG A 116 2.94 12.36 9.68
CA ARG A 116 3.88 13.26 9.02
C ARG A 116 5.11 12.51 8.55
N ILE A 117 5.53 12.81 7.31
CA ILE A 117 6.83 12.36 6.82
C ILE A 117 7.91 13.17 7.53
N GLY A 118 8.88 12.48 8.13
CA GLY A 118 9.95 13.14 8.85
C GLY A 118 10.94 12.14 9.43
N GLY A 119 11.97 12.64 10.06
CA GLY A 119 13.03 11.86 10.69
C GLY A 119 14.41 12.38 10.34
N ASP A 120 15.44 11.69 10.84
CA ASP A 120 16.82 12.04 10.53
C ASP A 120 17.06 12.02 9.02
N TRP A 121 17.76 13.05 8.48
CA TRP A 121 18.06 13.23 7.07
C TRP A 121 16.88 13.63 6.17
N PHE A 122 15.74 13.92 6.75
CA PHE A 122 14.65 14.59 6.06
C PHE A 122 14.86 16.11 6.16
N PHE A 123 15.17 16.75 5.05
CA PHE A 123 15.64 18.14 5.05
C PHE A 123 14.55 19.20 4.88
N ASP A 124 13.39 18.83 4.37
CA ASP A 124 12.25 19.73 4.26
C ASP A 124 11.48 19.77 5.60
N GLN A 125 11.92 20.65 6.49
CA GLN A 125 11.32 20.85 7.81
C GLN A 125 10.39 22.07 7.86
N GLU A 126 10.33 22.84 6.80
CA GLU A 126 9.48 24.04 6.72
C GLU A 126 8.04 23.67 6.36
N ASN A 127 7.85 22.57 5.64
CA ASN A 127 6.58 22.05 5.20
C ASN A 127 6.15 20.83 6.01
N THR A 128 4.85 20.58 6.03
CA THR A 128 4.28 19.34 6.57
C THR A 128 3.82 18.47 5.42
N TRP A 129 4.44 17.30 5.30
CA TRP A 129 4.06 16.30 4.32
C TRP A 129 3.53 15.07 5.04
N HIS A 130 2.46 14.48 4.52
CA HIS A 130 1.84 13.30 5.12
C HIS A 130 2.15 12.03 4.31
N THR A 131 2.02 10.87 4.94
CA THR A 131 2.07 9.59 4.24
C THR A 131 0.79 9.33 3.44
N GLY A 132 -0.25 10.13 3.68
CA GLY A 132 -1.47 10.18 2.90
C GLY A 132 -1.24 10.54 1.43
N GLU A 133 -2.13 10.05 0.56
CA GLU A 133 -2.10 10.33 -0.88
C GLU A 133 -3.49 10.24 -1.49
N VAL A 134 -3.75 11.07 -2.50
CA VAL A 134 -4.95 11.03 -3.34
C VAL A 134 -4.54 10.67 -4.75
N TYR A 135 -5.31 9.81 -5.40
CA TYR A 135 -5.07 9.35 -6.77
C TYR A 135 -6.28 9.64 -7.65
N LEU A 136 -6.04 10.20 -8.83
CA LEU A 136 -7.03 10.38 -9.90
C LEU A 136 -6.70 9.39 -11.03
N ASP A 137 -7.56 8.42 -11.31
CA ASP A 137 -7.36 7.36 -12.31
C ASP A 137 -6.00 6.67 -12.18
N GLY A 138 -5.59 6.42 -10.94
CA GLY A 138 -4.31 5.80 -10.61
C GLY A 138 -3.11 6.76 -10.59
N ARG A 139 -3.25 8.03 -11.01
CA ARG A 139 -2.19 9.03 -10.94
C ARG A 139 -2.16 9.71 -9.58
N SER A 140 -1.01 9.70 -8.93
CA SER A 140 -0.76 10.40 -7.66
C SER A 140 -0.90 11.90 -7.85
N MET A 141 -1.54 12.58 -6.89
CA MET A 141 -1.72 14.02 -6.86
C MET A 141 -0.73 14.65 -5.87
N TYR A 142 -0.57 15.97 -5.93
CA TYR A 142 0.38 16.69 -5.11
C TYR A 142 -0.27 17.25 -3.84
N GLU A 143 0.33 16.99 -2.69
CA GLU A 143 -0.10 17.59 -1.43
C GLU A 143 0.18 19.10 -1.43
N SER A 144 -0.80 19.90 -1.03
CA SER A 144 -0.66 21.33 -0.78
C SER A 144 -0.58 21.59 0.72
N GLN A 145 0.19 22.60 1.13
CA GLN A 145 0.29 23.00 2.51
C GLN A 145 -0.95 23.75 3.04
N THR A 146 -1.81 24.19 2.14
CA THR A 146 -2.99 24.99 2.48
C THR A 146 -4.14 24.74 1.51
N LEU A 147 -5.37 24.97 1.96
CA LEU A 147 -6.55 24.96 1.11
C LEU A 147 -6.44 25.99 -0.03
N ALA A 148 -5.85 27.16 0.25
CA ALA A 148 -5.65 28.20 -0.79
C ALA A 148 -4.75 27.70 -1.94
N GLY A 149 -3.78 26.84 -1.66
CA GLY A 149 -2.95 26.19 -2.68
C GLY A 149 -3.71 25.18 -3.53
N VAL A 150 -4.75 24.54 -2.98
CA VAL A 150 -5.65 23.66 -3.75
C VAL A 150 -6.59 24.49 -4.63
N GLU A 151 -7.07 25.63 -4.12
CA GLU A 151 -7.94 26.53 -4.90
C GLU A 151 -7.22 27.20 -6.08
N ARG A 152 -5.91 27.45 -5.91
CA ARG A 152 -5.06 28.14 -6.88
C ARG A 152 -3.72 27.43 -7.02
N PRO A 153 -3.70 26.22 -7.61
CA PRO A 153 -2.47 25.47 -7.75
C PRO A 153 -1.52 26.17 -8.75
N GLU A 154 -0.24 26.10 -8.44
CA GLU A 154 0.82 26.61 -9.30
C GLU A 154 1.67 25.46 -9.80
N VAL A 155 2.16 25.57 -11.04
CA VAL A 155 3.05 24.56 -11.61
C VAL A 155 4.34 24.50 -10.80
N THR A 156 4.75 23.29 -10.41
CA THR A 156 6.04 23.01 -9.80
C THR A 156 7.01 22.52 -10.90
N PRO A 157 7.84 23.40 -11.48
CA PRO A 157 8.60 23.06 -12.69
C PRO A 157 9.65 21.96 -12.48
N ASP A 158 10.15 21.85 -11.27
CA ASP A 158 11.20 20.87 -10.89
C ASP A 158 10.64 19.54 -10.39
N SER A 159 9.31 19.35 -10.44
CA SER A 159 8.70 18.07 -10.11
C SER A 159 8.89 17.04 -11.24
N PHE A 160 8.75 15.74 -10.93
CA PHE A 160 8.75 14.68 -11.95
C PHE A 160 7.64 14.84 -12.98
N ASP A 161 6.55 15.49 -12.61
CA ASP A 161 5.37 15.70 -13.42
C ASP A 161 4.87 17.13 -13.22
N PRO A 162 5.48 18.11 -13.91
CA PRO A 162 5.13 19.52 -13.76
C PRO A 162 3.67 19.84 -14.07
N GLU A 163 3.08 19.21 -15.09
CA GLU A 163 1.68 19.41 -15.43
C GLU A 163 0.75 18.79 -14.37
N GLY A 164 1.11 17.62 -13.86
CA GLY A 164 0.40 16.95 -12.78
C GLY A 164 0.46 17.68 -11.45
N SER A 165 1.45 18.55 -11.25
CA SER A 165 1.54 19.37 -10.03
C SER A 165 0.39 20.37 -9.85
N LEU A 166 -0.45 20.56 -10.88
CA LEU A 166 -1.71 21.27 -10.76
C LEU A 166 -2.85 20.45 -10.16
N LEU A 167 -2.71 19.12 -10.12
CA LEU A 167 -3.65 18.24 -9.42
C LEU A 167 -3.21 18.18 -7.95
N THR A 168 -3.93 18.92 -7.11
CA THR A 168 -3.50 19.11 -5.72
C THR A 168 -4.56 18.69 -4.73
N TRP A 169 -4.12 18.31 -3.54
CA TRP A 169 -5.01 18.01 -2.42
C TRP A 169 -4.46 18.61 -1.12
N TYR A 170 -5.35 18.78 -0.15
CA TYR A 170 -5.08 19.24 1.21
C TYR A 170 -6.01 18.50 2.17
N CYS A 171 -5.60 18.28 3.40
CA CYS A 171 -6.45 17.65 4.41
C CYS A 171 -6.44 18.37 5.75
N GLU A 172 -7.52 18.16 6.47
CA GLU A 172 -7.64 18.42 7.91
C GLU A 172 -8.24 17.20 8.58
N VAL A 173 -7.71 16.84 9.74
CA VAL A 173 -8.16 15.67 10.49
C VAL A 173 -8.58 16.10 11.88
N ASP A 174 -9.80 15.78 12.24
CA ASP A 174 -10.30 15.87 13.63
C ASP A 174 -10.39 14.48 14.28
N ASP A 175 -10.98 14.37 15.45
CA ASP A 175 -11.04 13.10 16.20
C ASP A 175 -11.83 12.01 15.45
N ASP A 176 -12.80 12.36 14.64
CA ASP A 176 -13.73 11.43 14.00
C ASP A 176 -13.59 11.33 12.49
N VAL A 177 -13.12 12.42 11.85
CA VAL A 177 -13.21 12.60 10.40
C VAL A 177 -11.92 13.15 9.81
N THR A 178 -11.52 12.59 8.69
CA THR A 178 -10.53 13.15 7.77
C THR A 178 -11.27 13.88 6.65
N THR A 179 -11.10 15.19 6.57
CA THR A 179 -11.65 16.02 5.48
C THR A 179 -10.55 16.26 4.45
N ILE A 180 -10.82 15.93 3.19
CA ILE A 180 -9.88 16.08 2.09
C ILE A 180 -10.48 17.00 1.04
N TRP A 181 -9.74 18.04 0.66
CA TRP A 181 -10.05 18.90 -0.47
C TRP A 181 -9.11 18.55 -1.62
N ALA A 182 -9.66 18.47 -2.84
CA ALA A 182 -8.87 18.12 -4.01
C ALA A 182 -9.28 18.96 -5.24
N ASN A 183 -8.30 19.32 -6.03
CA ASN A 183 -8.48 19.96 -7.34
C ASN A 183 -8.10 18.94 -8.43
N PHE A 184 -9.12 18.43 -9.09
CA PHE A 184 -8.96 17.41 -10.14
C PHE A 184 -8.71 18.02 -11.54
N GLY A 185 -8.29 19.29 -11.63
CA GLY A 185 -8.00 19.92 -12.90
C GLY A 185 -9.24 20.16 -13.79
N GLY A 186 -10.42 20.17 -13.19
CA GLY A 186 -11.70 20.32 -13.90
C GLY A 186 -12.40 19.00 -14.23
N ALA A 187 -11.82 17.85 -13.86
CA ALA A 187 -12.50 16.56 -13.97
C ALA A 187 -13.63 16.45 -12.94
N ASP A 188 -14.74 15.83 -13.33
CA ASP A 188 -15.83 15.47 -12.42
C ASP A 188 -15.50 14.16 -11.73
N PRO A 189 -15.31 14.13 -10.40
CA PRO A 189 -14.96 12.90 -9.69
C PRO A 189 -16.02 11.80 -9.81
N ALA A 190 -17.23 12.09 -10.22
CA ALA A 190 -18.25 11.08 -10.48
C ALA A 190 -17.97 10.24 -11.76
N GLU A 191 -17.14 10.76 -12.66
CA GLU A 191 -16.75 10.11 -13.93
C GLU A 191 -15.37 9.44 -13.86
N HIS A 192 -14.67 9.55 -12.71
CA HIS A 192 -13.30 9.09 -12.53
C HIS A 192 -13.16 8.17 -11.31
N GLU A 193 -12.14 7.32 -11.30
CA GLU A 193 -11.77 6.56 -10.11
C GLU A 193 -10.89 7.42 -9.21
N ILE A 194 -11.43 7.82 -8.05
CA ILE A 194 -10.68 8.55 -7.04
C ILE A 194 -10.37 7.61 -5.88
N GLU A 195 -9.10 7.48 -5.57
CA GLU A 195 -8.65 6.62 -4.48
C GLU A 195 -7.82 7.42 -3.46
N ILE A 196 -7.81 6.94 -2.24
CA ILE A 196 -6.90 7.41 -1.19
C ILE A 196 -6.15 6.22 -0.60
N ASN A 197 -4.86 6.36 -0.28
CA ASN A 197 -4.17 5.30 0.45
C ASN A 197 -4.65 5.28 1.91
N VAL A 198 -4.86 4.06 2.43
CA VAL A 198 -5.36 3.85 3.79
C VAL A 198 -4.50 2.86 4.57
N ARG A 199 -3.58 2.15 3.89
CA ARG A 199 -2.75 1.10 4.50
C ARG A 199 -1.28 1.43 4.40
N LYS A 200 -0.59 1.23 5.50
CA LYS A 200 0.86 1.43 5.58
C LYS A 200 1.63 0.46 4.69
N HIS A 201 1.14 -0.76 4.57
CA HIS A 201 1.74 -1.85 3.80
C HIS A 201 0.72 -2.50 2.87
N VAL A 202 1.23 -3.21 1.88
CA VAL A 202 0.43 -4.05 0.97
C VAL A 202 0.72 -5.53 1.21
N PHE A 203 2.00 -5.90 1.35
CA PHE A 203 2.39 -7.27 1.68
C PHE A 203 3.52 -7.27 2.71
N TRP A 204 3.17 -7.38 3.98
CA TRP A 204 4.12 -7.21 5.08
C TRP A 204 3.69 -8.03 6.31
N PRO A 205 4.50 -8.94 6.83
CA PRO A 205 4.18 -9.64 8.06
C PRO A 205 4.35 -8.70 9.26
N GLU A 206 3.35 -8.63 10.11
CA GLU A 206 3.41 -7.84 11.34
C GLU A 206 4.47 -8.40 12.30
N ALA A 207 4.59 -9.72 12.38
CA ALA A 207 5.57 -10.38 13.21
C ALA A 207 6.88 -10.64 12.44
N THR A 208 8.01 -10.57 13.13
CA THR A 208 9.30 -11.03 12.63
C THR A 208 9.40 -12.56 12.63
N GLY A 209 10.35 -13.13 11.88
CA GLY A 209 10.56 -14.57 11.84
C GLY A 209 9.57 -15.37 10.99
N ILE A 210 8.79 -14.70 10.16
CA ILE A 210 7.90 -15.31 9.18
C ILE A 210 8.70 -15.66 7.93
N ASN A 211 9.43 -16.78 8.00
CA ASN A 211 10.46 -17.15 7.04
C ASN A 211 9.93 -17.90 5.82
N PHE A 212 10.72 -17.93 4.74
CA PHE A 212 10.50 -18.76 3.56
C PHE A 212 9.13 -18.56 2.91
N ILE A 213 8.89 -17.33 2.47
CA ILE A 213 7.73 -16.93 1.67
C ILE A 213 8.21 -16.53 0.28
N THR A 214 7.49 -16.97 -0.74
CA THR A 214 7.64 -16.50 -2.13
C THR A 214 6.43 -15.64 -2.49
N VAL A 215 6.67 -14.47 -3.10
CA VAL A 215 5.63 -13.56 -3.60
C VAL A 215 5.93 -13.23 -5.04
N ARG A 216 5.02 -13.57 -5.97
CA ARG A 216 5.30 -13.36 -7.39
C ARG A 216 4.06 -13.11 -8.26
N GLY A 217 4.29 -12.36 -9.35
CA GLY A 217 3.30 -12.12 -10.40
C GLY A 217 2.23 -11.08 -10.07
N PHE A 218 2.44 -10.26 -9.03
CA PHE A 218 1.49 -9.24 -8.60
C PHE A 218 1.87 -7.83 -9.05
N THR A 219 0.87 -6.97 -9.20
CA THR A 219 1.03 -5.54 -9.07
C THR A 219 0.73 -5.15 -7.63
N LEU A 220 1.70 -4.55 -6.95
CA LEU A 220 1.62 -4.13 -5.54
C LEU A 220 1.74 -2.60 -5.50
N THR A 221 0.75 -1.89 -4.93
CA THR A 221 0.69 -0.44 -5.15
C THR A 221 0.01 0.34 -4.02
N LYS A 222 0.25 1.65 -3.97
CA LYS A 222 -0.46 2.67 -3.17
C LYS A 222 -0.37 2.47 -1.66
N ALA A 223 0.85 2.21 -1.16
CA ALA A 223 1.09 2.10 0.28
C ALA A 223 1.52 3.43 0.91
N ALA A 224 1.01 3.71 2.10
CA ALA A 224 1.34 4.88 2.91
C ALA A 224 2.60 4.62 3.76
N THR A 225 3.70 4.23 3.13
CA THR A 225 4.95 3.93 3.85
C THR A 225 5.59 5.18 4.41
N GLN A 226 6.16 5.08 5.61
CA GLN A 226 6.88 6.17 6.24
C GLN A 226 8.31 6.30 5.69
N TRP A 227 8.84 7.51 5.71
CA TRP A 227 10.25 7.77 5.55
C TRP A 227 11.05 7.16 6.72
N ALA A 228 12.18 6.59 6.41
CA ALA A 228 13.16 6.22 7.42
C ALA A 228 14.58 6.38 6.88
N PRO A 229 15.51 6.94 7.67
CA PRO A 229 16.90 7.03 7.29
C PRO A 229 17.53 5.63 7.18
N PRO A 230 18.66 5.48 6.46
CA PRO A 230 19.31 4.18 6.25
C PRO A 230 19.70 3.44 7.53
N THR A 231 19.76 4.13 8.66
CA THR A 231 20.13 3.57 9.98
C THR A 231 18.93 3.10 10.81
N ALA A 232 17.70 3.37 10.38
CA ALA A 232 16.48 2.94 11.06
C ALA A 232 15.80 1.78 10.32
N LEU A 233 14.81 1.14 10.95
CA LEU A 233 13.95 0.19 10.26
C LEU A 233 13.21 0.94 9.14
N GLN A 234 13.41 0.48 7.92
CA GLN A 234 12.68 0.98 6.76
C GLN A 234 11.55 0.00 6.48
N GLU A 235 10.33 0.41 6.74
CA GLU A 235 9.16 -0.38 6.41
C GLU A 235 8.77 -0.11 4.96
N GLY A 236 8.64 -1.17 4.17
CA GLY A 236 8.28 -1.07 2.75
C GLY A 236 6.82 -1.38 2.49
N LEU A 237 6.40 -1.08 1.26
CA LEU A 237 5.14 -1.58 0.73
C LEU A 237 5.10 -3.11 0.80
N ILE A 238 6.22 -3.76 0.45
CA ILE A 238 6.47 -5.19 0.62
C ILE A 238 7.82 -5.43 1.27
N GLY A 239 7.91 -6.47 2.09
CA GLY A 239 9.18 -6.93 2.64
C GLY A 239 9.02 -8.01 3.69
N PRO A 240 10.13 -8.68 4.05
CA PRO A 240 10.13 -9.81 4.97
C PRO A 240 10.07 -9.43 6.44
N HIS A 241 10.09 -8.16 6.80
CA HIS A 241 10.15 -7.70 8.19
C HIS A 241 11.21 -8.49 8.99
N TRP A 242 12.46 -8.49 8.49
CA TRP A 242 13.61 -9.17 9.11
C TRP A 242 13.54 -10.71 9.09
N SER A 243 12.55 -11.28 8.37
CA SER A 243 12.49 -12.71 8.15
C SER A 243 13.48 -13.13 7.06
N LYS A 244 13.82 -14.42 6.99
CA LYS A 244 14.80 -14.95 6.04
C LYS A 244 14.17 -15.82 4.97
N GLY A 245 14.89 -15.99 3.87
CA GLY A 245 14.51 -16.91 2.79
C GLY A 245 13.27 -16.46 2.02
N TRP A 246 12.99 -15.15 1.98
CA TRP A 246 11.95 -14.62 1.12
C TRP A 246 12.45 -14.52 -0.32
N VAL A 247 11.52 -14.78 -1.24
CA VAL A 247 11.69 -14.55 -2.68
C VAL A 247 10.61 -13.60 -3.13
N ILE A 248 11.00 -12.45 -3.68
CA ILE A 248 10.10 -11.43 -4.24
C ILE A 248 10.50 -11.31 -5.70
N GLU A 249 9.72 -11.89 -6.61
CA GLU A 249 10.08 -12.00 -8.02
C GLU A 249 8.89 -11.73 -8.94
N ASP A 250 9.16 -11.27 -10.16
CA ASP A 250 8.14 -11.05 -11.20
C ASP A 250 6.97 -10.15 -10.77
N ASN A 251 7.19 -9.23 -9.82
CA ASN A 251 6.19 -8.29 -9.35
C ASN A 251 6.43 -6.89 -9.95
N THR A 252 5.35 -6.16 -10.16
CA THR A 252 5.37 -4.72 -10.41
C THR A 252 5.06 -3.99 -9.11
N ILE A 253 5.95 -3.08 -8.67
CA ILE A 253 5.79 -2.34 -7.40
C ILE A 253 5.82 -0.86 -7.72
N THR A 254 4.71 -0.16 -7.42
CA THR A 254 4.52 1.26 -7.73
C THR A 254 3.85 2.00 -6.58
N ASP A 255 3.92 3.31 -6.63
CA ASP A 255 3.15 4.24 -5.76
C ASP A 255 3.26 3.92 -4.26
N SER A 256 4.45 3.53 -3.81
CA SER A 256 4.76 3.56 -2.39
C SER A 256 5.15 4.98 -2.00
N LYS A 257 4.58 5.51 -0.92
CA LYS A 257 4.87 6.90 -0.53
C LYS A 257 6.37 7.14 -0.32
N ASN A 258 7.08 6.19 0.28
CA ASN A 258 8.52 6.27 0.49
C ASN A 258 9.26 5.00 0.04
N VAL A 259 9.04 3.87 0.67
CA VAL A 259 9.83 2.65 0.44
C VAL A 259 8.99 1.57 -0.25
N GLY A 260 9.39 1.16 -1.45
CA GLY A 260 8.76 0.07 -2.18
C GLY A 260 9.09 -1.29 -1.56
N ILE A 261 10.36 -1.67 -1.55
CA ILE A 261 10.83 -2.95 -1.01
C ILE A 261 11.80 -2.70 0.13
N SER A 262 11.61 -3.36 1.26
CA SER A 262 12.57 -3.39 2.35
C SER A 262 12.91 -4.82 2.71
N LEU A 263 14.21 -5.18 2.67
CA LEU A 263 14.69 -6.54 2.92
C LEU A 263 15.32 -6.72 4.30
N GLY A 264 15.56 -5.64 5.02
CA GLY A 264 16.36 -5.62 6.25
C GLY A 264 17.76 -5.10 6.01
N LYS A 265 18.61 -5.04 7.04
CA LYS A 265 19.83 -4.26 6.98
C LYS A 265 21.14 -5.01 7.18
N GLU A 266 21.19 -5.94 8.08
CA GLU A 266 22.46 -6.56 8.47
C GLU A 266 22.50 -8.00 8.01
N ALA A 267 23.35 -8.28 7.00
CA ALA A 267 23.43 -9.59 6.36
C ALA A 267 24.27 -10.59 7.17
N ARG A 268 25.26 -10.13 7.95
CA ARG A 268 26.23 -11.01 8.62
C ARG A 268 25.63 -11.74 9.80
N THR A 269 24.93 -11.03 10.67
CA THR A 269 24.28 -11.59 11.85
C THR A 269 22.78 -11.78 11.66
N GLY A 270 22.22 -11.15 10.64
CA GLY A 270 20.78 -11.06 10.41
C GLY A 270 20.08 -10.20 11.46
N GLN A 271 20.80 -9.34 12.13
CA GLN A 271 20.30 -8.36 13.08
C GLN A 271 20.62 -6.95 12.57
N ASN A 272 19.78 -6.00 12.91
CA ASN A 272 20.11 -4.60 12.69
C ASN A 272 20.84 -4.07 13.92
N GLU A 273 22.16 -4.01 13.86
CA GLU A 273 22.98 -3.48 14.94
C GLU A 273 22.77 -1.97 15.18
N TRP A 274 22.16 -1.28 14.21
CA TRP A 274 21.91 0.16 14.26
C TRP A 274 20.59 0.53 14.95
N THR A 275 19.64 -0.38 15.01
CA THR A 275 18.42 -0.21 15.77
C THR A 275 18.57 -0.87 17.13
N HIS A 276 18.83 -0.07 18.15
CA HIS A 276 19.03 -0.55 19.51
C HIS A 276 17.90 -1.49 19.96
N GLY A 277 18.27 -2.74 20.27
CA GLY A 277 17.35 -3.73 20.82
C GLY A 277 16.43 -4.43 19.83
N ALA A 278 16.42 -4.05 18.56
CA ALA A 278 15.71 -4.81 17.56
C ALA A 278 16.44 -6.12 17.28
N LYS A 279 16.04 -7.16 17.94
CA LYS A 279 16.42 -8.54 17.60
C LYS A 279 15.59 -8.92 16.38
N GLY A 280 16.01 -8.46 15.22
CA GLY A 280 15.39 -8.80 13.98
C GLY A 280 15.55 -10.29 13.65
N ALA A 281 14.72 -10.76 12.74
CA ALA A 281 14.98 -12.01 12.06
C ALA A 281 16.31 -11.90 11.31
N LYS A 282 16.98 -13.01 11.17
CA LYS A 282 18.23 -13.06 10.40
C LYS A 282 17.89 -12.94 8.92
N GLY A 283 18.44 -11.96 8.26
CA GLY A 283 18.38 -11.77 6.81
C GLY A 283 19.07 -12.91 6.04
#